data_b3f78d2b295b00ce9058370f66b038ab
#
_entry.id   b3f78d2b295b00ce9058370f66b038ab
#
_cell.length_a   1.000
_cell.length_b   1.000
_cell.length_c   1.000
_cell.angle_alpha   90.00
_cell.angle_beta   90.00
_cell.angle_gamma   90.00
#
_symmetry.space_group_name_H-M   'P 1'
#
loop_
_entity.id
_entity.type
_entity.pdbx_description
1 polymer ?
#
loop_
_entity_poly.entity_id
_entity_poly.type
_entity_poly.pdbx_seq_one_letter_code
_entity_poly.pdbx_strand_id
1 'polypeptide(L)'
;MPFSAVATTGPCIGTDNELQVQHAKRTQSLAHLPPYQTEIVRAVTREVRELDKDVSNILAPFEGAFDPSSEPATACALLVNHLCMRRNKRCLLAYHRVRSEKLEEMCWNGTDVLEEQQQPQAEKPGSVEGWSMGSAAGNQNSLSPEEEEYVRQYSDMLAAYKGQWTDIDLTGSLEPPRDLFIDVRVLKDAGEIQTEYG
;
A
#
# COMPACT_ATOMS: atom_id res chain seq x y z
N MET A 1 -44.52 21.89 13.63
CA MET A 1 -43.49 20.89 13.91
C MET A 1 -42.18 21.40 13.34
N PRO A 2 -41.17 21.76 14.16
CA PRO A 2 -39.92 22.31 13.64
C PRO A 2 -39.11 21.18 12.98
N PHE A 3 -38.74 21.38 11.74
CA PHE A 3 -37.76 20.59 11.04
C PHE A 3 -36.42 20.65 11.78
N SER A 4 -36.08 19.57 12.49
CA SER A 4 -34.75 19.39 13.04
C SER A 4 -33.78 19.26 11.86
N ALA A 5 -32.91 20.24 11.72
CA ALA A 5 -31.87 20.23 10.70
C ALA A 5 -31.00 18.97 10.90
N VAL A 6 -31.15 18.01 10.02
CA VAL A 6 -30.19 16.93 9.88
C VAL A 6 -28.87 17.62 9.57
N ALA A 7 -27.92 17.51 10.49
CA ALA A 7 -26.57 18.01 10.31
C ALA A 7 -26.01 17.34 9.05
N THR A 8 -25.88 18.12 8.00
CA THR A 8 -25.24 17.69 6.75
C THR A 8 -23.77 17.50 7.10
N THR A 9 -23.39 16.26 7.42
CA THR A 9 -21.98 15.85 7.44
C THR A 9 -21.38 16.27 6.11
N GLY A 10 -20.32 17.04 6.15
CA GLY A 10 -19.69 17.63 4.99
C GLY A 10 -19.29 16.58 3.95
N PRO A 11 -18.91 17.00 2.74
CA PRO A 11 -18.77 16.11 1.61
C PRO A 11 -17.79 14.98 1.92
N CYS A 12 -18.20 13.75 1.65
CA CYS A 12 -17.38 12.52 1.71
C CYS A 12 -16.24 12.51 0.67
N ILE A 13 -15.65 13.65 0.40
CA ILE A 13 -14.46 13.82 -0.43
C ILE A 13 -13.30 13.97 0.55
N GLY A 14 -12.99 12.88 1.26
CA GLY A 14 -11.82 12.86 2.12
C GLY A 14 -10.58 13.08 1.27
N THR A 15 -9.84 14.14 1.56
CA THR A 15 -8.48 14.36 1.03
C THR A 15 -7.59 13.14 1.28
N ASP A 16 -7.90 12.37 2.32
CA ASP A 16 -7.16 11.17 2.72
C ASP A 16 -7.28 10.02 1.72
N ASN A 17 -8.44 9.84 1.09
CA ASN A 17 -8.62 8.83 0.03
C ASN A 17 -7.81 9.17 -1.23
N GLU A 18 -7.74 10.44 -1.59
CA GLU A 18 -6.94 10.88 -2.73
C GLU A 18 -5.46 10.71 -2.46
N LEU A 19 -4.99 11.07 -1.26
CA LEU A 19 -3.62 10.82 -0.82
C LEU A 19 -3.29 9.32 -0.83
N GLN A 20 -4.21 8.46 -0.38
CA GLN A 20 -4.01 7.02 -0.39
C GLN A 20 -3.85 6.46 -1.82
N VAL A 21 -4.65 6.93 -2.77
CA VAL A 21 -4.52 6.57 -4.20
C VAL A 21 -3.19 7.07 -4.78
N GLN A 22 -2.75 8.27 -4.40
CA GLN A 22 -1.45 8.80 -4.82
C GLN A 22 -0.29 7.97 -4.26
N HIS A 23 -0.36 7.56 -2.99
CA HIS A 23 0.64 6.67 -2.40
C HIS A 23 0.66 5.29 -3.05
N ALA A 24 -0.50 4.71 -3.40
CA ALA A 24 -0.57 3.46 -4.14
C ALA A 24 0.10 3.58 -5.54
N LYS A 25 -0.20 4.64 -6.28
CA LYS A 25 0.45 4.92 -7.58
C LYS A 25 1.96 5.11 -7.43
N ARG A 26 2.39 5.82 -6.38
CA ARG A 26 3.82 5.99 -6.09
C ARG A 26 4.51 4.65 -5.82
N THR A 27 3.86 3.75 -5.07
CA THR A 27 4.38 2.40 -4.82
C THR A 27 4.58 1.61 -6.11
N GLN A 28 3.67 1.73 -7.08
CA GLN A 28 3.82 1.07 -8.38
C GLN A 28 4.96 1.64 -9.23
N SER A 29 5.22 2.95 -9.15
CA SER A 29 6.21 3.62 -10.00
C SER A 29 7.64 3.55 -9.45
N LEU A 30 7.82 3.31 -8.15
CA LEU A 30 9.13 3.26 -7.51
C LEU A 30 9.71 1.84 -7.53
N ALA A 31 11.04 1.76 -7.70
CA ALA A 31 11.75 0.48 -7.58
C ALA A 31 11.79 -0.03 -6.13
N HIS A 32 11.88 0.88 -5.15
CA HIS A 32 11.86 0.57 -3.72
C HIS A 32 10.46 0.74 -3.12
N LEU A 33 10.21 0.08 -2.00
CA LEU A 33 8.95 0.20 -1.27
C LEU A 33 8.94 1.49 -0.43
N PRO A 34 8.01 2.43 -0.67
CA PRO A 34 7.87 3.61 0.17
C PRO A 34 7.33 3.25 1.56
N PRO A 35 7.57 4.09 2.61
CA PRO A 35 7.13 3.81 3.96
C PRO A 35 5.60 3.71 4.06
N TYR A 36 5.15 2.82 4.95
CA TYR A 36 3.73 2.58 5.20
C TYR A 36 3.05 3.82 5.80
N GLN A 37 1.91 4.20 5.23
CA GLN A 37 1.18 5.41 5.62
C GLN A 37 0.15 5.13 6.73
N THR A 38 0.64 4.86 7.92
CA THR A 38 -0.18 4.50 9.08
C THR A 38 -1.27 5.52 9.39
N GLU A 39 -0.95 6.82 9.33
CA GLU A 39 -1.89 7.89 9.67
C GLU A 39 -3.05 7.97 8.67
N ILE A 40 -2.77 7.84 7.38
CA ILE A 40 -3.78 7.86 6.32
C ILE A 40 -4.71 6.65 6.47
N VAL A 41 -4.14 5.46 6.67
CA VAL A 41 -4.94 4.23 6.85
C VAL A 41 -5.83 4.33 8.09
N ARG A 42 -5.31 4.86 9.21
CA ARG A 42 -6.09 5.10 10.43
C ARG A 42 -7.19 6.13 10.22
N ALA A 43 -6.91 7.23 9.49
CA ALA A 43 -7.88 8.28 9.22
C ALA A 43 -9.04 7.73 8.37
N VAL A 44 -8.76 7.04 7.27
CA VAL A 44 -9.79 6.42 6.42
C VAL A 44 -10.59 5.35 7.19
N THR A 45 -9.94 4.54 8.02
CA THR A 45 -10.64 3.55 8.86
C THR A 45 -11.57 4.20 9.88
N ARG A 46 -11.16 5.32 10.45
CA ARG A 46 -12.01 6.11 11.37
C ARG A 46 -13.22 6.68 10.63
N GLU A 47 -13.02 7.27 9.47
CA GLU A 47 -14.10 7.79 8.62
C GLU A 47 -15.13 6.70 8.28
N VAL A 48 -14.70 5.50 7.91
CA VAL A 48 -15.61 4.38 7.65
C VAL A 48 -16.45 4.03 8.88
N ARG A 49 -15.86 4.02 10.08
CA ARG A 49 -16.58 3.74 11.33
C ARG A 49 -17.59 4.84 11.68
N GLU A 50 -17.25 6.10 11.42
CA GLU A 50 -18.14 7.23 11.60
C GLU A 50 -19.34 7.15 10.65
N LEU A 51 -19.10 6.88 9.37
CA LEU A 51 -20.17 6.67 8.38
C LEU A 51 -21.08 5.49 8.73
N ASP A 52 -20.54 4.38 9.22
CA ASP A 52 -21.32 3.22 9.67
C ASP A 52 -22.20 3.55 10.87
N LYS A 53 -21.66 4.32 11.83
CA LYS A 53 -22.40 4.83 12.96
C LYS A 53 -23.54 5.77 12.53
N ASP A 54 -23.28 6.65 11.56
CA ASP A 54 -24.30 7.57 11.03
C ASP A 54 -25.41 6.80 10.32
N VAL A 55 -25.08 5.78 9.54
CA VAL A 55 -26.07 4.87 8.92
C VAL A 55 -26.92 4.19 9.99
N SER A 56 -26.30 3.69 11.07
CA SER A 56 -26.98 3.06 12.17
C SER A 56 -27.93 4.03 12.90
N ASN A 57 -27.49 5.26 13.13
CA ASN A 57 -28.29 6.30 13.75
C ASN A 57 -29.49 6.69 12.88
N ILE A 58 -29.32 6.78 11.56
CA ILE A 58 -30.41 7.12 10.62
C ILE A 58 -31.45 5.99 10.58
N LEU A 59 -31.01 4.73 10.67
CA LEU A 59 -31.90 3.56 10.62
C LEU A 59 -32.57 3.25 11.96
N ALA A 60 -32.03 3.70 13.08
CA ALA A 60 -32.56 3.43 14.43
C ALA A 60 -34.06 3.73 14.61
N PRO A 61 -34.61 4.83 14.08
CA PRO A 61 -36.05 5.14 14.23
C PRO A 61 -37.00 4.17 13.50
N PHE A 62 -36.47 3.43 12.51
CA PHE A 62 -37.30 2.60 11.62
C PHE A 62 -37.44 1.14 12.08
N GLU A 63 -36.79 0.73 13.18
CA GLU A 63 -36.85 -0.63 13.76
C GLU A 63 -36.71 -1.79 12.73
N GLY A 64 -35.95 -1.54 11.64
CA GLY A 64 -35.72 -2.50 10.57
C GLY A 64 -36.73 -2.53 9.42
N ALA A 65 -37.77 -1.71 9.47
CA ALA A 65 -38.82 -1.60 8.42
C ALA A 65 -38.70 -0.28 7.67
N PHE A 66 -37.53 0.03 7.11
CA PHE A 66 -37.33 1.24 6.31
C PHE A 66 -37.89 1.07 4.89
N ASP A 67 -38.83 1.94 4.49
CA ASP A 67 -39.35 2.01 3.11
C ASP A 67 -38.77 3.23 2.38
N PRO A 68 -37.92 3.02 1.36
CA PRO A 68 -37.34 4.12 0.58
C PRO A 68 -38.36 5.01 -0.12
N SER A 69 -39.56 4.47 -0.41
CA SER A 69 -40.60 5.22 -1.13
C SER A 69 -41.32 6.25 -0.21
N SER A 70 -41.40 5.97 1.07
CA SER A 70 -42.01 6.86 2.04
C SER A 70 -41.12 8.05 2.43
N GLU A 71 -39.78 7.81 2.45
CA GLU A 71 -38.78 8.83 2.85
C GLU A 71 -37.60 8.91 1.87
N PRO A 72 -37.81 9.55 0.71
CA PRO A 72 -36.78 9.60 -0.32
C PRO A 72 -35.50 10.38 0.09
N ALA A 73 -35.66 11.39 0.97
CA ALA A 73 -34.50 12.15 1.46
C ALA A 73 -33.57 11.29 2.33
N THR A 74 -34.15 10.52 3.24
CA THR A 74 -33.43 9.57 4.10
C THR A 74 -32.79 8.46 3.27
N ALA A 75 -33.51 7.95 2.26
CA ALA A 75 -32.97 6.95 1.33
C ALA A 75 -31.75 7.47 0.54
N CYS A 76 -31.81 8.71 0.06
CA CYS A 76 -30.65 9.34 -0.60
C CYS A 76 -29.45 9.49 0.34
N ALA A 77 -29.68 9.91 1.60
CA ALA A 77 -28.61 10.05 2.59
C ALA A 77 -27.93 8.69 2.88
N LEU A 78 -28.73 7.63 3.08
CA LEU A 78 -28.22 6.26 3.26
C LEU A 78 -27.42 5.77 2.06
N LEU A 79 -27.91 6.04 0.85
CA LEU A 79 -27.22 5.67 -0.39
C LEU A 79 -25.87 6.36 -0.50
N VAL A 80 -25.80 7.67 -0.22
CA VAL A 80 -24.55 8.44 -0.26
C VAL A 80 -23.55 7.88 0.76
N ASN A 81 -23.95 7.66 2.00
CA ASN A 81 -23.09 7.09 3.03
C ASN A 81 -22.56 5.70 2.63
N HIS A 82 -23.44 4.88 2.08
CA HIS A 82 -23.03 3.55 1.58
C HIS A 82 -22.00 3.64 0.43
N LEU A 83 -22.20 4.55 -0.52
CA LEU A 83 -21.25 4.76 -1.62
C LEU A 83 -19.91 5.28 -1.11
N CYS A 84 -19.91 6.18 -0.12
CA CYS A 84 -18.68 6.67 0.52
C CYS A 84 -17.93 5.53 1.22
N MET A 85 -18.61 4.71 2.03
CA MET A 85 -17.98 3.54 2.67
C MET A 85 -17.40 2.56 1.64
N ARG A 86 -18.13 2.27 0.55
CA ARG A 86 -17.63 1.42 -0.52
C ARG A 86 -16.40 1.98 -1.19
N ARG A 87 -16.37 3.30 -1.44
CA ARG A 87 -15.20 3.97 -2.04
C ARG A 87 -13.99 3.85 -1.10
N ASN A 88 -14.15 4.18 0.17
CA ASN A 88 -13.10 4.11 1.18
C ASN A 88 -12.53 2.70 1.28
N LYS A 89 -13.41 1.68 1.37
CA LYS A 89 -13.00 0.28 1.38
C LYS A 89 -12.19 -0.11 0.13
N ARG A 90 -12.63 0.32 -1.05
CA ARG A 90 -11.92 0.02 -2.31
C ARG A 90 -10.55 0.68 -2.36
N CYS A 91 -10.42 1.93 -1.88
CA CYS A 91 -9.12 2.62 -1.80
C CYS A 91 -8.17 1.89 -0.84
N LEU A 92 -8.63 1.50 0.35
CA LEU A 92 -7.84 0.73 1.31
C LEU A 92 -7.37 -0.61 0.72
N LEU A 93 -8.28 -1.37 0.13
CA LEU A 93 -7.94 -2.65 -0.48
C LEU A 93 -6.95 -2.50 -1.64
N ALA A 94 -7.12 -1.48 -2.48
CA ALA A 94 -6.20 -1.20 -3.58
C ALA A 94 -4.80 -0.83 -3.07
N TYR A 95 -4.72 0.01 -2.03
CA TYR A 95 -3.46 0.39 -1.41
C TYR A 95 -2.71 -0.82 -0.85
N HIS A 96 -3.38 -1.66 -0.06
CA HIS A 96 -2.75 -2.85 0.51
C HIS A 96 -2.37 -3.87 -0.56
N ARG A 97 -3.23 -4.06 -1.58
CA ARG A 97 -2.94 -4.98 -2.68
C ARG A 97 -1.67 -4.58 -3.44
N VAL A 98 -1.54 -3.31 -3.81
CA VAL A 98 -0.35 -2.81 -4.51
C VAL A 98 0.92 -3.02 -3.69
N ARG A 99 0.83 -2.82 -2.36
CA ARG A 99 1.97 -3.04 -1.47
C ARG A 99 2.31 -4.52 -1.35
N SER A 100 1.31 -5.40 -1.19
CA SER A 100 1.56 -6.85 -1.12
C SER A 100 2.16 -7.39 -2.41
N GLU A 101 1.65 -6.99 -3.58
CA GLU A 101 2.22 -7.35 -4.88
C GLU A 101 3.68 -6.92 -5.00
N LYS A 102 4.03 -5.73 -4.49
CA LYS A 102 5.41 -5.24 -4.48
C LYS A 102 6.31 -6.03 -3.52
N LEU A 103 5.81 -6.38 -2.34
CA LEU A 103 6.53 -7.22 -1.38
C LEU A 103 6.78 -8.62 -1.94
N GLU A 104 5.78 -9.22 -2.58
CA GLU A 104 5.93 -10.51 -3.27
C GLU A 104 6.99 -10.45 -4.37
N GLU A 105 6.98 -9.40 -5.22
CA GLU A 105 8.00 -9.16 -6.24
C GLU A 105 9.41 -9.10 -5.62
N MET A 106 9.58 -8.39 -4.51
CA MET A 106 10.86 -8.29 -3.81
C MET A 106 11.31 -9.65 -3.25
N CYS A 107 10.41 -10.44 -2.67
CA CYS A 107 10.71 -11.81 -2.21
C CYS A 107 11.13 -12.74 -3.36
N TRP A 108 10.47 -12.66 -4.51
CA TRP A 108 10.83 -13.43 -5.70
C TRP A 108 12.22 -13.06 -6.24
N ASN A 109 12.58 -11.78 -6.19
CA ASN A 109 13.88 -11.27 -6.63
C ASN A 109 15.01 -11.56 -5.62
N GLY A 110 14.71 -12.23 -4.51
CA GLY A 110 15.70 -12.57 -3.47
C GLY A 110 16.17 -11.36 -2.67
N THR A 111 15.44 -10.25 -2.69
CA THR A 111 15.74 -9.07 -1.88
C THR A 111 15.28 -9.34 -0.46
N ASP A 112 16.20 -9.31 0.51
CA ASP A 112 15.82 -9.41 1.91
C ASP A 112 15.26 -8.08 2.41
N VAL A 113 13.92 -7.98 2.31
CA VAL A 113 13.16 -6.79 2.68
C VAL A 113 13.33 -6.43 4.16
N LEU A 114 13.59 -7.42 5.00
CA LEU A 114 13.73 -7.24 6.45
C LEU A 114 15.14 -6.73 6.83
N GLU A 115 16.18 -7.16 6.11
CA GLU A 115 17.56 -6.70 6.33
C GLU A 115 17.78 -5.29 5.77
N GLU A 116 17.17 -4.95 4.63
CA GLU A 116 17.30 -3.62 4.00
C GLU A 116 16.81 -2.49 4.92
N GLN A 117 15.90 -2.79 5.85
CA GLN A 117 15.39 -1.83 6.83
C GLN A 117 16.31 -1.59 8.02
N GLN A 118 17.23 -2.49 8.29
CA GLN A 118 18.17 -2.39 9.42
C GLN A 118 19.45 -1.64 9.06
N GLN A 119 19.71 -1.40 7.76
CA GLN A 119 20.85 -0.59 7.35
C GLN A 119 20.47 0.89 7.44
N PRO A 120 21.06 1.67 8.37
CA PRO A 120 20.97 3.12 8.31
C PRO A 120 21.54 3.52 6.95
N GLN A 121 20.76 4.25 6.16
CA GLN A 121 21.25 4.82 4.90
C GLN A 121 22.54 5.57 5.20
N ALA A 122 23.66 4.96 4.81
CA ALA A 122 24.94 5.63 4.84
C ALA A 122 24.80 6.87 3.93
N GLU A 123 24.83 8.04 4.55
CA GLU A 123 24.76 9.33 3.88
C GLU A 123 25.73 9.35 2.72
N LYS A 124 25.20 9.48 1.50
CA LYS A 124 26.01 9.85 0.36
C LYS A 124 26.45 11.29 0.59
N PRO A 125 27.77 11.57 0.71
CA PRO A 125 28.26 12.94 0.84
C PRO A 125 27.99 13.67 -0.49
N GLY A 126 27.04 14.59 -0.50
CA GLY A 126 26.83 15.46 -1.66
C GLY A 126 25.43 15.90 -2.03
N SER A 127 24.44 15.88 -1.14
CA SER A 127 23.15 16.53 -1.42
C SER A 127 22.95 17.74 -0.50
N VAL A 128 22.81 18.86 -1.15
CA VAL A 128 22.58 20.22 -0.66
C VAL A 128 21.47 20.26 0.39
N GLU A 129 21.78 20.86 1.55
CA GLU A 129 20.83 21.21 2.61
C GLU A 129 19.68 22.06 2.06
N GLY A 130 18.47 21.57 2.17
CA GLY A 130 17.28 22.31 1.77
C GLY A 130 15.99 21.72 2.33
N TRP A 131 15.56 22.23 3.51
CA TRP A 131 14.21 22.10 4.08
C TRP A 131 13.77 20.71 4.57
N SER A 132 14.34 20.29 5.68
CA SER A 132 13.72 19.31 6.56
C SER A 132 12.91 20.03 7.63
N MET A 133 11.63 20.25 7.38
CA MET A 133 10.69 20.70 8.39
C MET A 133 10.26 19.49 9.21
N GLY A 134 10.81 19.36 10.42
CA GLY A 134 10.34 18.66 11.59
C GLY A 134 9.55 17.38 11.40
N SER A 135 10.23 16.27 11.12
CA SER A 135 9.63 14.96 11.39
C SER A 135 10.46 14.31 12.52
N ALA A 136 9.82 14.11 13.67
CA ALA A 136 10.39 13.42 14.80
C ALA A 136 11.01 12.10 14.32
N ALA A 137 12.27 11.88 14.66
CA ALA A 137 13.03 10.66 14.38
C ALA A 137 12.42 9.48 15.17
N GLY A 138 11.28 8.97 14.70
CA GLY A 138 10.76 7.67 15.01
C GLY A 138 11.28 6.70 13.97
N ASN A 139 11.80 5.59 14.42
CA ASN A 139 12.25 4.45 13.63
C ASN A 139 11.23 4.20 12.48
N GLN A 140 11.50 4.74 11.29
CA GLN A 140 10.59 4.61 10.15
C GLN A 140 10.84 3.24 9.52
N ASN A 141 10.32 2.20 10.17
CA ASN A 141 10.14 0.93 9.50
C ASN A 141 9.31 1.20 8.26
N SER A 142 9.81 0.88 7.08
CA SER A 142 9.07 1.09 5.82
C SER A 142 7.85 0.16 5.73
N LEU A 143 7.76 -0.84 6.59
CA LEU A 143 6.69 -1.84 6.68
C LEU A 143 5.80 -1.62 7.90
N SER A 144 4.55 -2.06 7.80
CA SER A 144 3.71 -2.28 8.98
C SER A 144 4.05 -3.63 9.65
N PRO A 145 3.71 -3.82 10.95
CA PRO A 145 3.93 -5.11 11.61
C PRO A 145 3.23 -6.29 10.91
N GLU A 146 2.06 -6.04 10.32
CA GLU A 146 1.31 -7.03 9.56
C GLU A 146 2.01 -7.36 8.23
N GLU A 147 2.63 -6.37 7.59
CA GLU A 147 3.41 -6.58 6.38
C GLU A 147 4.71 -7.35 6.66
N GLU A 148 5.37 -7.09 7.79
CA GLU A 148 6.55 -7.86 8.22
C GLU A 148 6.22 -9.34 8.44
N GLU A 149 5.12 -9.62 9.13
CA GLU A 149 4.66 -10.99 9.35
C GLU A 149 4.28 -11.67 8.03
N TYR A 150 3.60 -10.94 7.13
CA TYR A 150 3.26 -11.43 5.80
C TYR A 150 4.50 -11.81 4.99
N VAL A 151 5.52 -10.93 4.95
CA VAL A 151 6.78 -11.19 4.25
C VAL A 151 7.48 -12.44 4.81
N ARG A 152 7.53 -12.59 6.14
CA ARG A 152 8.13 -13.76 6.79
C ARG A 152 7.44 -15.05 6.36
N GLN A 153 6.13 -15.11 6.49
CA GLN A 153 5.34 -16.29 6.11
C GLN A 153 5.43 -16.58 4.61
N TYR A 154 5.44 -15.54 3.78
CA TYR A 154 5.57 -15.67 2.33
C TYR A 154 6.95 -16.20 1.94
N SER A 155 8.02 -15.69 2.56
CA SER A 155 9.40 -16.17 2.33
C SER A 155 9.57 -17.63 2.74
N ASP A 156 8.99 -18.05 3.87
CA ASP A 156 9.00 -19.45 4.32
C ASP A 156 8.27 -20.35 3.32
N MET A 157 7.10 -19.93 2.85
CA MET A 157 6.32 -20.65 1.83
C MET A 157 7.08 -20.74 0.51
N LEU A 158 7.74 -19.66 0.09
CA LEU A 158 8.53 -19.61 -1.14
C LEU A 158 9.76 -20.51 -1.03
N ALA A 159 10.45 -20.53 0.11
CA ALA A 159 11.57 -21.43 0.38
C ALA A 159 11.13 -22.90 0.32
N ALA A 160 9.99 -23.22 0.93
CA ALA A 160 9.41 -24.57 0.85
C ALA A 160 9.03 -24.96 -0.59
N TYR A 161 8.50 -24.03 -1.37
CA TYR A 161 8.13 -24.22 -2.77
C TYR A 161 9.37 -24.47 -3.66
N LYS A 162 10.39 -23.64 -3.51
CA LYS A 162 11.67 -23.80 -4.26
C LYS A 162 12.40 -25.09 -3.85
N GLY A 163 12.33 -25.51 -2.59
CA GLY A 163 12.93 -26.73 -2.08
C GLY A 163 14.43 -26.81 -2.43
N GLN A 164 14.81 -27.88 -3.18
CA GLN A 164 16.19 -28.08 -3.64
C GLN A 164 16.61 -27.21 -4.83
N TRP A 165 15.67 -26.45 -5.41
CA TRP A 165 15.88 -25.63 -6.62
C TRP A 165 16.09 -24.15 -6.29
N THR A 166 16.66 -23.84 -5.14
CA THR A 166 16.91 -22.45 -4.69
C THR A 166 17.82 -21.66 -5.62
N ASP A 167 18.74 -22.35 -6.29
CA ASP A 167 19.73 -21.71 -7.19
C ASP A 167 19.18 -21.43 -8.60
N ILE A 168 17.96 -21.89 -8.89
CA ILE A 168 17.34 -21.68 -10.20
C ILE A 168 16.49 -20.42 -10.17
N ASP A 169 16.74 -19.52 -11.12
CA ASP A 169 15.87 -18.35 -11.34
C ASP A 169 14.56 -18.80 -12.01
N LEU A 170 13.49 -18.85 -11.19
CA LEU A 170 12.13 -19.17 -11.63
C LEU A 170 11.39 -17.97 -12.26
N THR A 171 11.99 -16.78 -12.24
CA THR A 171 11.42 -15.57 -12.86
C THR A 171 11.92 -15.38 -14.30
N GLY A 172 12.93 -16.14 -14.71
CA GLY A 172 13.51 -16.09 -16.04
C GLY A 172 12.53 -16.48 -17.15
N SER A 173 12.80 -16.01 -18.37
CA SER A 173 12.05 -16.42 -19.55
C SER A 173 12.30 -17.89 -19.88
N LEU A 174 11.24 -18.63 -20.26
CA LEU A 174 11.35 -20.00 -20.79
C LEU A 174 11.90 -20.04 -22.22
N GLU A 175 11.91 -18.89 -22.91
CA GLU A 175 12.52 -18.79 -24.23
C GLU A 175 14.02 -18.52 -24.08
N PRO A 176 14.90 -19.30 -24.70
CA PRO A 176 16.34 -19.05 -24.68
C PRO A 176 16.64 -17.70 -25.37
N PRO A 177 17.62 -16.93 -24.88
CA PRO A 177 18.01 -15.69 -25.51
C PRO A 177 18.50 -15.98 -26.96
N ARG A 178 17.99 -15.19 -27.90
CA ARG A 178 18.36 -15.32 -29.32
C ARG A 178 19.56 -14.46 -29.69
N ASP A 179 19.86 -13.48 -28.86
CA ASP A 179 20.98 -12.56 -29.06
C ASP A 179 22.26 -13.16 -28.53
N LEU A 180 23.28 -13.17 -29.38
CA LEU A 180 24.63 -13.66 -29.05
C LEU A 180 25.40 -12.68 -28.16
N PHE A 181 25.02 -11.42 -28.18
CA PHE A 181 25.60 -10.34 -27.39
C PHE A 181 24.53 -9.60 -26.64
N ILE A 182 24.81 -9.22 -25.39
CA ILE A 182 23.94 -8.41 -24.55
C ILE A 182 24.69 -7.16 -24.12
N ASP A 183 23.99 -6.01 -24.14
CA ASP A 183 24.51 -4.78 -23.60
C ASP A 183 24.41 -4.80 -22.08
N VAL A 184 25.56 -4.66 -21.39
CA VAL A 184 25.61 -4.66 -19.92
C VAL A 184 26.05 -3.29 -19.43
N ARG A 185 25.25 -2.71 -18.50
CA ARG A 185 25.61 -1.49 -17.80
C ARG A 185 26.11 -1.83 -16.40
N VAL A 186 27.37 -1.57 -16.12
CA VAL A 186 27.94 -1.73 -14.78
C VAL A 186 27.43 -0.63 -13.87
N LEU A 187 26.80 -1.00 -12.75
CA LEU A 187 26.23 -0.07 -11.77
C LEU A 187 27.15 0.20 -10.58
N LYS A 188 28.05 -0.73 -10.26
CA LYS A 188 29.05 -0.63 -9.19
C LYS A 188 30.37 -1.14 -9.68
N ASP A 189 31.47 -0.63 -9.11
CA ASP A 189 32.79 -1.18 -9.38
C ASP A 189 32.85 -2.61 -8.83
N ALA A 190 33.04 -3.58 -9.73
CA ALA A 190 33.10 -5.01 -9.41
C ALA A 190 34.54 -5.54 -9.28
N GLY A 191 35.55 -4.66 -9.39
CA GLY A 191 36.96 -5.05 -9.44
C GLY A 191 37.36 -5.69 -10.78
N GLU A 192 38.47 -6.42 -10.76
CA GLU A 192 38.97 -7.13 -11.94
C GLU A 192 38.14 -8.39 -12.16
N ILE A 193 37.59 -8.54 -13.36
CA ILE A 193 36.87 -9.75 -13.80
C ILE A 193 37.79 -10.53 -14.75
N GLN A 194 38.19 -11.72 -14.35
CA GLN A 194 38.89 -12.62 -15.25
C GLN A 194 37.90 -13.27 -16.23
N THR A 195 38.15 -13.08 -17.50
CA THR A 195 37.39 -13.75 -18.56
C THR A 195 38.17 -14.95 -19.08
N GLU A 196 37.50 -15.90 -19.78
CA GLU A 196 38.14 -17.07 -20.37
C GLU A 196 39.26 -16.72 -21.39
N TYR A 197 39.30 -15.49 -21.85
CA TYR A 197 40.24 -15.01 -22.86
C TYR A 197 41.31 -14.04 -22.33
N GLY A 198 41.46 -13.88 -21.03
CA GLY A 198 42.53 -13.08 -20.39
C GLY A 198 42.03 -11.90 -19.56
#